data_2312aa4d2c215fc53ba5664c8cc64b55
#
_entry.id   2312aa4d2c215fc53ba5664c8cc64b55
#
_cell.length_a   1.000
_cell.length_b   1.000
_cell.length_c   1.000
_cell.angle_alpha   90.00
_cell.angle_beta   90.00
_cell.angle_gamma   90.00
#
_symmetry.space_group_name_H-M   'P 1'
#
loop_
_entity.id
_entity.type
_entity.pdbx_description
1 polymer ?
#
loop_
_entity_poly.entity_id
_entity_poly.type
_entity_poly.pdbx_seq_one_letter_code
_entity_poly.pdbx_strand_id
1 'polypeptide(L)'
;MSIFAISDLHLSFNKPVGLYDIDAQHDIEKPMSKFGWNNHYDIIRDHWLKLVSTDDTVLIPGDISWALKWEQAQYDFGWIAELPGKKVFSPGNHEYYYHSKKKIRNYLPKGMEWIDADYTCVEGVVVAGTRGWMLPGDPNFQIETDQKIYERQVGRLQLALEAAQKDYPDLPKIVMLHFPPLTKHASESKFMEIMRSYHVTMCIYGHMHGKSADEAIQGEIDGIELRLVACDALKFCPIKIR
;
A
#
# COMPACT_ATOMS: atom_id res chain seq x y z
N MET A 1 -2.79 20.61 -4.37
CA MET A 1 -3.08 19.18 -4.17
C MET A 1 -1.77 18.43 -4.15
N SER A 2 -1.57 17.62 -3.13
CA SER A 2 -0.33 16.84 -2.91
C SER A 2 -0.65 15.35 -2.89
N ILE A 3 0.36 14.52 -3.14
CA ILE A 3 0.24 13.08 -3.00
C ILE A 3 1.07 12.65 -1.79
N PHE A 4 0.44 11.94 -0.86
CA PHE A 4 1.05 11.34 0.32
C PHE A 4 1.06 9.82 0.19
N ALA A 5 1.86 9.15 1.00
CA ALA A 5 1.90 7.70 1.07
C ALA A 5 2.11 7.21 2.51
N ILE A 6 1.45 6.11 2.85
CA ILE A 6 1.62 5.33 4.08
C ILE A 6 1.02 3.95 3.83
N SER A 7 1.60 2.88 4.35
CA SER A 7 1.06 1.51 4.23
C SER A 7 1.04 0.80 5.56
N ASP A 8 0.55 -0.43 5.55
CA ASP A 8 0.63 -1.36 6.69
C ASP A 8 -0.05 -0.78 7.94
N LEU A 9 -1.26 -0.26 7.75
CA LEU A 9 -2.02 0.37 8.84
C LEU A 9 -2.41 -0.65 9.90
N HIS A 10 -2.58 -1.93 9.51
CA HIS A 10 -2.90 -3.04 10.39
C HIS A 10 -4.01 -2.72 11.40
N LEU A 11 -5.06 -2.06 10.94
CA LEU A 11 -6.25 -1.79 11.74
C LEU A 11 -7.00 -3.09 12.04
N SER A 12 -7.80 -3.10 13.09
CA SER A 12 -8.61 -4.26 13.46
C SER A 12 -9.77 -3.90 14.40
N PHE A 13 -10.52 -2.87 14.06
CA PHE A 13 -11.71 -2.49 14.82
C PHE A 13 -12.78 -3.57 14.75
N ASN A 14 -13.45 -3.87 15.87
CA ASN A 14 -14.50 -4.87 15.95
C ASN A 14 -15.91 -4.29 15.84
N LYS A 15 -16.03 -2.96 15.82
CA LYS A 15 -17.26 -2.18 15.61
C LYS A 15 -16.92 -0.82 14.98
N PRO A 16 -17.93 -0.03 14.53
CA PRO A 16 -17.69 1.34 14.09
C PRO A 16 -17.03 2.17 15.20
N VAL A 17 -15.95 2.85 14.84
CA VAL A 17 -15.17 3.73 15.73
C VAL A 17 -15.02 5.08 15.04
N GLY A 18 -15.40 6.15 15.71
CA GLY A 18 -15.16 7.52 15.23
C GLY A 18 -13.71 7.96 15.45
N LEU A 19 -13.24 8.94 14.70
CA LEU A 19 -11.86 9.44 14.82
C LEU A 19 -11.47 9.90 16.23
N TYR A 20 -12.43 10.32 17.03
CA TYR A 20 -12.18 10.90 18.35
C TYR A 20 -12.74 10.04 19.49
N ASP A 21 -13.07 8.77 19.24
CA ASP A 21 -13.53 7.86 20.28
C ASP A 21 -12.38 7.54 21.25
N ILE A 22 -12.52 7.99 22.49
CA ILE A 22 -11.47 7.91 23.52
C ILE A 22 -11.18 6.46 23.93
N ASP A 23 -12.19 5.58 23.85
CA ASP A 23 -12.09 4.18 24.27
C ASP A 23 -11.85 3.21 23.11
N ALA A 24 -11.46 3.70 21.94
CA ALA A 24 -11.28 2.88 20.73
C ALA A 24 -10.32 1.70 20.93
N GLN A 25 -9.35 1.81 21.85
CA GLN A 25 -8.44 0.73 22.19
C GLN A 25 -9.15 -0.54 22.74
N HIS A 26 -10.35 -0.42 23.32
CA HIS A 26 -11.15 -1.54 23.77
C HIS A 26 -11.92 -2.22 22.63
N ASP A 27 -11.96 -1.58 21.47
CA ASP A 27 -12.69 -2.00 20.30
C ASP A 27 -11.77 -2.62 19.24
N ILE A 28 -10.56 -3.00 19.62
CA ILE A 28 -9.55 -3.61 18.77
C ILE A 28 -9.50 -5.12 19.00
N GLU A 29 -9.77 -5.89 17.95
CA GLU A 29 -9.75 -7.36 17.99
C GLU A 29 -8.32 -7.93 18.04
N LYS A 30 -7.40 -7.33 17.28
CA LYS A 30 -5.99 -7.77 17.19
C LYS A 30 -5.05 -6.61 17.50
N PRO A 31 -4.73 -6.36 18.78
CA PRO A 31 -3.95 -5.19 19.14
C PRO A 31 -2.50 -5.32 18.69
N MET A 32 -2.03 -4.33 17.92
CA MET A 32 -0.66 -4.20 17.46
C MET A 32 0.32 -3.87 18.59
N SER A 33 -0.16 -3.57 19.79
CA SER A 33 0.66 -3.40 21.00
C SER A 33 1.56 -4.60 21.30
N LYS A 34 1.17 -5.82 20.88
CA LYS A 34 2.01 -7.02 20.96
C LYS A 34 3.32 -6.90 20.15
N PHE A 35 3.33 -6.02 19.16
CA PHE A 35 4.50 -5.69 18.34
C PHE A 35 5.13 -4.35 18.72
N GLY A 36 4.72 -3.78 19.86
CA GLY A 36 5.20 -2.49 20.35
C GLY A 36 4.49 -1.27 19.77
N TRP A 37 3.43 -1.44 18.97
CA TRP A 37 2.67 -0.34 18.36
C TRP A 37 1.50 0.06 19.27
N ASN A 38 1.80 0.87 20.26
CA ASN A 38 0.77 1.31 21.20
C ASN A 38 -0.05 2.46 20.59
N ASN A 39 -1.37 2.28 20.53
CA ASN A 39 -2.32 3.29 20.01
C ASN A 39 -1.92 3.85 18.63
N HIS A 40 -1.35 3.02 17.76
CA HIS A 40 -0.80 3.45 16.48
C HIS A 40 -1.84 4.15 15.59
N TYR A 41 -3.10 3.73 15.64
CA TYR A 41 -4.20 4.36 14.90
C TYR A 41 -4.42 5.84 15.33
N ASP A 42 -4.30 6.17 16.62
CA ASP A 42 -4.38 7.55 17.09
C ASP A 42 -3.21 8.39 16.58
N ILE A 43 -2.00 7.83 16.59
CA ILE A 43 -0.81 8.50 16.09
C ILE A 43 -0.93 8.74 14.58
N ILE A 44 -1.40 7.74 13.82
CA ILE A 44 -1.68 7.88 12.39
C ILE A 44 -2.72 8.99 12.15
N ARG A 45 -3.84 8.98 12.89
CA ARG A 45 -4.89 10.02 12.80
C ARG A 45 -4.32 11.40 13.02
N ASP A 46 -3.58 11.59 14.11
CA ASP A 46 -3.09 12.92 14.50
C ASP A 46 -2.10 13.49 13.47
N HIS A 47 -1.20 12.65 12.95
CA HIS A 47 -0.30 13.05 11.87
C HIS A 47 -1.05 13.30 10.57
N TRP A 48 -2.01 12.44 10.23
CA TRP A 48 -2.80 12.57 9.00
C TRP A 48 -3.61 13.87 9.00
N LEU A 49 -4.36 14.16 10.07
CA LEU A 49 -5.15 15.38 10.22
C LEU A 49 -4.30 16.66 10.17
N LYS A 50 -3.05 16.57 10.60
CA LYS A 50 -2.10 17.70 10.56
C LYS A 50 -1.54 17.97 9.18
N LEU A 51 -1.36 16.95 8.34
CA LEU A 51 -0.60 17.03 7.10
C LEU A 51 -1.46 17.00 5.84
N VAL A 52 -2.53 16.22 5.85
CA VAL A 52 -3.34 15.92 4.67
C VAL A 52 -4.59 16.78 4.67
N SER A 53 -4.85 17.46 3.56
CA SER A 53 -6.08 18.23 3.33
C SER A 53 -7.11 17.42 2.54
N THR A 54 -8.34 17.93 2.46
CA THR A 54 -9.44 17.30 1.71
C THR A 54 -9.17 17.13 0.22
N ASP A 55 -8.32 17.98 -0.34
CA ASP A 55 -7.99 17.97 -1.77
C ASP A 55 -6.78 17.10 -2.11
N ASP A 56 -6.07 16.60 -1.10
CA ASP A 56 -4.90 15.75 -1.29
C ASP A 56 -5.30 14.29 -1.58
N THR A 57 -4.33 13.50 -2.04
CA THR A 57 -4.50 12.06 -2.24
C THR A 57 -3.49 11.28 -1.41
N VAL A 58 -3.93 10.20 -0.77
CA VAL A 58 -3.06 9.30 0.00
C VAL A 58 -3.04 7.92 -0.64
N LEU A 59 -1.83 7.44 -0.95
CA LEU A 59 -1.57 6.13 -1.53
C LEU A 59 -1.27 5.13 -0.41
N ILE A 60 -1.96 3.98 -0.43
CA ILE A 60 -1.88 2.99 0.65
C ILE A 60 -1.60 1.60 0.05
N PRO A 61 -0.31 1.24 -0.12
CA PRO A 61 0.09 -0.03 -0.73
C PRO A 61 0.00 -1.23 0.23
N GLY A 62 -1.22 -1.60 0.63
CA GLY A 62 -1.52 -2.86 1.30
C GLY A 62 -1.42 -2.89 2.82
N ASP A 63 -1.81 -4.03 3.35
CA ASP A 63 -1.88 -4.37 4.76
C ASP A 63 -2.66 -3.34 5.60
N ILE A 64 -3.88 -3.08 5.12
CA ILE A 64 -4.77 -2.07 5.69
C ILE A 64 -5.42 -2.58 6.98
N SER A 65 -5.90 -3.84 6.96
CA SER A 65 -6.72 -4.42 8.01
C SER A 65 -6.36 -5.87 8.31
N TRP A 66 -6.39 -6.26 9.59
CA TRP A 66 -6.29 -7.64 10.03
C TRP A 66 -7.57 -8.47 9.86
N ALA A 67 -8.62 -7.89 9.32
CA ALA A 67 -9.90 -8.57 9.15
C ALA A 67 -9.77 -9.76 8.19
N LEU A 68 -10.52 -10.83 8.50
CA LEU A 68 -10.58 -12.01 7.64
C LEU A 68 -11.72 -11.91 6.61
N LYS A 69 -12.74 -11.09 6.91
CA LYS A 69 -13.94 -10.91 6.11
C LYS A 69 -14.28 -9.44 5.98
N TRP A 70 -15.02 -9.09 4.91
CA TRP A 70 -15.45 -7.71 4.69
C TRP A 70 -16.31 -7.16 5.83
N GLU A 71 -17.16 -7.98 6.42
CA GLU A 71 -18.04 -7.59 7.52
C GLU A 71 -17.29 -7.08 8.75
N GLN A 72 -16.00 -7.39 8.85
CA GLN A 72 -15.08 -6.85 9.87
C GLN A 72 -14.29 -5.65 9.28
N ALA A 73 -13.67 -5.83 8.10
CA ALA A 73 -12.86 -4.80 7.46
C ALA A 73 -13.60 -3.46 7.24
N GLN A 74 -14.92 -3.51 7.04
CA GLN A 74 -15.74 -2.31 6.85
C GLN A 74 -15.59 -1.28 8.00
N TYR A 75 -15.28 -1.71 9.22
CA TYR A 75 -15.08 -0.80 10.35
C TYR A 75 -13.78 -0.02 10.20
N ASP A 76 -12.71 -0.70 9.76
CA ASP A 76 -11.41 -0.09 9.48
C ASP A 76 -11.51 0.90 8.31
N PHE A 77 -12.16 0.49 7.22
CA PHE A 77 -12.42 1.38 6.08
C PHE A 77 -13.35 2.55 6.44
N GLY A 78 -14.32 2.34 7.34
CA GLY A 78 -15.16 3.40 7.88
C GLY A 78 -14.36 4.46 8.61
N TRP A 79 -13.44 4.04 9.48
CA TRP A 79 -12.53 4.92 10.19
C TRP A 79 -11.60 5.69 9.23
N ILE A 80 -11.01 5.01 8.24
CA ILE A 80 -10.17 5.66 7.22
C ILE A 80 -11.00 6.66 6.39
N ALA A 81 -12.28 6.41 6.16
CA ALA A 81 -13.16 7.29 5.39
C ALA A 81 -13.34 8.67 6.03
N GLU A 82 -13.29 8.74 7.38
CA GLU A 82 -13.40 10.00 8.11
C GLU A 82 -12.13 10.87 8.01
N LEU A 83 -10.97 10.28 7.69
CA LEU A 83 -9.74 11.02 7.47
C LEU A 83 -9.83 11.86 6.18
N PRO A 84 -9.22 13.07 6.11
CA PRO A 84 -9.28 13.90 4.92
C PRO A 84 -8.51 13.31 3.72
N GLY A 85 -8.82 13.79 2.52
CA GLY A 85 -8.19 13.43 1.26
C GLY A 85 -8.79 12.20 0.59
N LYS A 86 -8.51 12.02 -0.70
CA LYS A 86 -8.82 10.80 -1.45
C LYS A 86 -7.87 9.69 -1.05
N LYS A 87 -8.30 8.44 -1.09
CA LYS A 87 -7.45 7.28 -0.76
C LYS A 87 -7.41 6.32 -1.94
N VAL A 88 -6.20 5.90 -2.32
CA VAL A 88 -5.98 4.87 -3.33
C VAL A 88 -5.26 3.71 -2.66
N PHE A 89 -5.90 2.54 -2.70
CA PHE A 89 -5.40 1.31 -2.09
C PHE A 89 -4.92 0.31 -3.15
N SER A 90 -3.92 -0.48 -2.79
CA SER A 90 -3.60 -1.76 -3.45
C SER A 90 -3.52 -2.89 -2.42
N PRO A 91 -3.65 -4.17 -2.81
CA PRO A 91 -3.63 -5.25 -1.83
C PRO A 91 -2.23 -5.51 -1.27
N GLY A 92 -2.18 -5.89 0.01
CA GLY A 92 -1.04 -6.54 0.66
C GLY A 92 -1.26 -8.04 0.83
N ASN A 93 -0.56 -8.66 1.75
CA ASN A 93 -0.71 -10.10 2.03
C ASN A 93 -1.73 -10.40 3.13
N HIS A 94 -2.16 -9.41 3.89
CA HIS A 94 -3.17 -9.55 4.95
C HIS A 94 -4.59 -9.21 4.52
N GLU A 95 -4.85 -8.84 3.26
CA GLU A 95 -6.19 -8.57 2.75
C GLU A 95 -6.99 -9.85 2.47
N TYR A 96 -7.21 -10.68 3.50
CA TYR A 96 -7.98 -11.93 3.37
C TYR A 96 -9.44 -11.70 2.96
N TYR A 97 -9.99 -10.51 3.25
CA TYR A 97 -11.32 -10.07 2.83
C TYR A 97 -11.41 -9.68 1.35
N TYR A 98 -10.26 -9.54 0.67
CA TYR A 98 -10.20 -9.16 -0.74
C TYR A 98 -10.38 -10.37 -1.65
N HIS A 99 -11.52 -10.44 -2.36
CA HIS A 99 -11.80 -11.53 -3.29
C HIS A 99 -11.69 -11.12 -4.77
N SER A 100 -12.11 -9.89 -5.10
CA SER A 100 -12.00 -9.34 -6.46
C SER A 100 -12.12 -7.82 -6.47
N LYS A 101 -11.52 -7.17 -7.49
CA LYS A 101 -11.63 -5.72 -7.70
C LYS A 101 -13.08 -5.24 -7.74
N LYS A 102 -13.94 -5.94 -8.48
CA LYS A 102 -15.35 -5.56 -8.61
C LYS A 102 -16.06 -5.59 -7.27
N LYS A 103 -15.81 -6.61 -6.46
CA LYS A 103 -16.47 -6.76 -5.16
C LYS A 103 -16.00 -5.69 -4.17
N ILE A 104 -14.69 -5.49 -4.05
CA ILE A 104 -14.13 -4.50 -3.11
C ILE A 104 -14.55 -3.07 -3.47
N ARG A 105 -14.52 -2.70 -4.75
CA ARG A 105 -14.93 -1.37 -5.23
C ARG A 105 -16.39 -1.03 -4.93
N ASN A 106 -17.26 -2.05 -4.89
CA ASN A 106 -18.66 -1.87 -4.51
C ASN A 106 -18.86 -1.65 -3.00
N TYR A 107 -17.89 -2.06 -2.20
CA TYR A 107 -17.95 -1.96 -0.75
C TYR A 107 -17.28 -0.71 -0.19
N LEU A 108 -16.29 -0.17 -0.91
CA LEU A 108 -15.53 0.98 -0.45
C LEU A 108 -16.39 2.23 -0.29
N PRO A 109 -16.21 3.00 0.78
CA PRO A 109 -16.77 4.32 0.95
C PRO A 109 -16.43 5.26 -0.21
N LYS A 110 -17.25 6.29 -0.40
CA LYS A 110 -17.00 7.33 -1.41
C LYS A 110 -15.65 8.03 -1.15
N GLY A 111 -14.91 8.31 -2.21
CA GLY A 111 -13.57 8.93 -2.12
C GLY A 111 -12.43 7.95 -1.90
N MET A 112 -12.74 6.65 -1.95
CA MET A 112 -11.77 5.57 -1.89
C MET A 112 -11.73 4.80 -3.19
N GLU A 113 -10.55 4.44 -3.63
CA GLU A 113 -10.31 3.69 -4.86
C GLU A 113 -9.41 2.49 -4.60
N TRP A 114 -9.64 1.40 -5.31
CA TRP A 114 -8.84 0.18 -5.24
C TRP A 114 -8.24 -0.14 -6.59
N ILE A 115 -6.91 -0.25 -6.64
CA ILE A 115 -6.18 -0.71 -7.81
C ILE A 115 -5.54 -2.08 -7.52
N ASP A 116 -5.55 -2.97 -8.51
CA ASP A 116 -4.84 -4.26 -8.48
C ASP A 116 -4.77 -4.83 -9.89
N ALA A 117 -3.58 -4.94 -10.45
CA ALA A 117 -3.35 -5.13 -11.88
C ALA A 117 -4.13 -4.06 -12.69
N ASP A 118 -4.03 -2.83 -12.24
CA ASP A 118 -4.81 -1.70 -12.73
C ASP A 118 -4.08 -0.40 -12.38
N TYR A 119 -4.63 0.71 -12.85
CA TYR A 119 -4.09 2.04 -12.58
C TYR A 119 -5.22 3.04 -12.36
N THR A 120 -4.86 4.18 -11.80
CA THR A 120 -5.69 5.39 -11.72
C THR A 120 -4.84 6.61 -12.06
N CYS A 121 -5.46 7.74 -12.35
CA CYS A 121 -4.77 9.00 -12.56
C CYS A 121 -5.17 9.99 -11.46
N VAL A 122 -4.21 10.44 -10.67
CA VAL A 122 -4.39 11.40 -9.59
C VAL A 122 -3.40 12.54 -9.72
N GLU A 123 -3.86 13.77 -9.62
CA GLU A 123 -3.01 14.98 -9.63
C GLU A 123 -2.01 15.03 -10.82
N GLY A 124 -2.43 14.54 -12.01
CA GLY A 124 -1.59 14.50 -13.20
C GLY A 124 -0.46 13.45 -13.16
N VAL A 125 -0.61 12.43 -12.32
CA VAL A 125 0.27 11.29 -12.19
C VAL A 125 -0.52 10.01 -12.39
N VAL A 126 0.01 9.07 -13.14
CA VAL A 126 -0.51 7.70 -13.18
C VAL A 126 0.00 6.94 -11.96
N VAL A 127 -0.92 6.32 -11.24
CA VAL A 127 -0.60 5.40 -10.14
C VAL A 127 -1.05 4.00 -10.57
N ALA A 128 -0.10 3.11 -10.81
CA ALA A 128 -0.36 1.70 -11.16
C ALA A 128 0.09 0.79 -10.03
N GLY A 129 -0.54 -0.38 -9.88
CA GLY A 129 -0.13 -1.24 -8.78
C GLY A 129 -0.67 -2.65 -8.79
N THR A 130 0.00 -3.46 -7.99
CA THR A 130 -0.40 -4.81 -7.62
C THR A 130 0.27 -5.16 -6.29
N ARG A 131 -0.07 -6.32 -5.72
CA ARG A 131 0.52 -6.75 -4.45
C ARG A 131 2.06 -6.91 -4.50
N GLY A 132 2.60 -7.35 -5.62
CA GLY A 132 3.96 -7.88 -5.65
C GLY A 132 4.05 -9.27 -5.01
N TRP A 133 5.26 -9.76 -4.81
CA TRP A 133 5.56 -11.01 -4.11
C TRP A 133 7.03 -11.07 -3.72
N MET A 134 7.36 -12.04 -2.83
CA MET A 134 8.75 -12.38 -2.51
C MET A 134 9.56 -12.60 -3.78
N LEU A 135 10.82 -12.20 -3.77
CA LEU A 135 11.69 -12.28 -4.93
C LEU A 135 12.43 -13.61 -4.99
N PRO A 136 12.65 -14.18 -6.18
CA PRO A 136 13.62 -15.25 -6.35
C PRO A 136 14.99 -14.82 -5.81
N GLY A 137 15.58 -15.64 -4.94
CA GLY A 137 16.81 -15.30 -4.22
C GLY A 137 16.60 -14.94 -2.74
N ASP A 138 15.37 -14.61 -2.33
CA ASP A 138 15.06 -14.51 -0.89
C ASP A 138 15.21 -15.88 -0.23
N PRO A 139 15.86 -15.97 0.96
CA PRO A 139 16.04 -17.23 1.67
C PRO A 139 14.76 -18.01 1.98
N ASN A 140 13.64 -17.31 2.07
CA ASN A 140 12.32 -17.90 2.33
C ASN A 140 11.54 -18.23 1.06
N PHE A 141 12.06 -17.90 -0.14
CA PHE A 141 11.41 -18.17 -1.40
C PHE A 141 11.40 -19.65 -1.73
N GLN A 142 10.22 -20.24 -1.86
CA GLN A 142 10.02 -21.65 -2.21
C GLN A 142 9.60 -21.77 -3.68
N ILE A 143 10.47 -22.35 -4.51
CA ILE A 143 10.24 -22.42 -5.97
C ILE A 143 8.90 -23.08 -6.31
N GLU A 144 8.54 -24.14 -5.61
CA GLU A 144 7.32 -24.93 -5.88
C GLU A 144 6.03 -24.13 -5.68
N THR A 145 6.03 -23.17 -4.76
CA THR A 145 4.86 -22.39 -4.37
C THR A 145 4.92 -20.94 -4.83
N ASP A 146 6.09 -20.29 -4.67
CA ASP A 146 6.21 -18.85 -4.83
C ASP A 146 6.49 -18.43 -6.28
N GLN A 147 7.19 -19.26 -7.07
CA GLN A 147 7.52 -18.92 -8.45
C GLN A 147 6.28 -18.57 -9.28
N LYS A 148 5.23 -19.38 -9.18
CA LYS A 148 3.98 -19.15 -9.91
C LYS A 148 3.27 -17.87 -9.46
N ILE A 149 3.34 -17.57 -8.16
CA ILE A 149 2.72 -16.34 -7.60
C ILE A 149 3.53 -15.13 -8.07
N TYR A 150 4.85 -15.19 -7.96
CA TYR A 150 5.76 -14.14 -8.41
C TYR A 150 5.52 -13.79 -9.90
N GLU A 151 5.54 -14.76 -10.79
CA GLU A 151 5.33 -14.56 -12.22
C GLU A 151 3.95 -13.96 -12.51
N ARG A 152 2.93 -14.42 -11.79
CA ARG A 152 1.58 -13.85 -11.91
C ARG A 152 1.56 -12.38 -11.49
N GLN A 153 2.23 -12.00 -10.41
CA GLN A 153 2.28 -10.61 -9.95
C GLN A 153 3.09 -9.73 -10.90
N VAL A 154 4.17 -10.24 -11.47
CA VAL A 154 4.94 -9.59 -12.53
C VAL A 154 4.06 -9.29 -13.75
N GLY A 155 3.33 -10.29 -14.26
CA GLY A 155 2.39 -10.11 -15.38
C GLY A 155 1.25 -9.13 -15.04
N ARG A 156 0.79 -9.09 -13.80
CA ARG A 156 -0.23 -8.13 -13.33
C ARG A 156 0.26 -6.69 -13.34
N LEU A 157 1.50 -6.46 -12.91
CA LEU A 157 2.12 -5.13 -13.00
C LEU A 157 2.29 -4.70 -14.45
N GLN A 158 2.75 -5.61 -15.31
CA GLN A 158 2.91 -5.35 -16.73
C GLN A 158 1.58 -4.91 -17.36
N LEU A 159 0.49 -5.66 -17.13
CA LEU A 159 -0.84 -5.31 -17.66
C LEU A 159 -1.31 -3.93 -17.19
N ALA A 160 -1.07 -3.58 -15.92
CA ALA A 160 -1.43 -2.26 -15.40
C ALA A 160 -0.67 -1.14 -16.11
N LEU A 161 0.64 -1.31 -16.31
CA LEU A 161 1.49 -0.31 -16.95
C LEU A 161 1.28 -0.22 -18.46
N GLU A 162 0.99 -1.34 -19.16
CA GLU A 162 0.59 -1.35 -20.56
C GLU A 162 -0.68 -0.52 -20.79
N ALA A 163 -1.70 -0.75 -19.99
CA ALA A 163 -2.95 -0.01 -20.07
C ALA A 163 -2.73 1.48 -19.75
N ALA A 164 -1.98 1.79 -18.70
CA ALA A 164 -1.64 3.15 -18.32
C ALA A 164 -0.82 3.88 -19.43
N GLN A 165 0.16 3.20 -20.03
CA GLN A 165 0.96 3.77 -21.12
C GLN A 165 0.13 4.09 -22.36
N LYS A 166 -0.86 3.25 -22.65
CA LYS A 166 -1.77 3.47 -23.78
C LYS A 166 -2.66 4.72 -23.56
N ASP A 167 -3.20 4.88 -22.34
CA ASP A 167 -4.17 5.93 -22.05
C ASP A 167 -3.51 7.25 -21.63
N TYR A 168 -2.29 7.18 -21.03
CA TYR A 168 -1.54 8.33 -20.51
C TYR A 168 -0.04 8.20 -20.83
N PRO A 169 0.36 8.25 -22.12
CA PRO A 169 1.75 8.01 -22.53
C PRO A 169 2.77 8.98 -21.93
N ASP A 170 2.37 10.23 -21.72
CA ASP A 170 3.27 11.32 -21.31
C ASP A 170 3.25 11.63 -19.81
N LEU A 171 2.34 11.04 -19.06
CA LEU A 171 2.26 11.31 -17.63
C LEU A 171 3.32 10.53 -16.84
N PRO A 172 3.91 11.15 -15.80
CA PRO A 172 4.78 10.43 -14.88
C PRO A 172 4.03 9.29 -14.19
N LYS A 173 4.74 8.21 -13.90
CA LYS A 173 4.17 6.99 -13.35
C LYS A 173 4.77 6.68 -12.00
N ILE A 174 3.89 6.42 -11.02
CA ILE A 174 4.21 5.87 -9.70
C ILE A 174 3.68 4.44 -9.66
N VAL A 175 4.47 3.53 -9.15
CA VAL A 175 4.05 2.15 -8.90
C VAL A 175 3.84 1.93 -7.40
N MET A 176 2.72 1.29 -7.06
CA MET A 176 2.41 0.79 -5.72
C MET A 176 2.61 -0.73 -5.70
N LEU A 177 3.58 -1.20 -4.94
CA LEU A 177 3.73 -2.61 -4.59
C LEU A 177 3.58 -2.75 -3.07
N HIS A 178 3.09 -3.89 -2.60
CA HIS A 178 3.18 -4.17 -1.17
C HIS A 178 4.54 -4.81 -0.83
N PHE A 179 4.92 -5.86 -1.56
CA PHE A 179 6.25 -6.44 -1.40
C PHE A 179 7.33 -5.57 -2.04
N PRO A 180 8.55 -5.49 -1.45
CA PRO A 180 9.64 -4.70 -2.00
C PRO A 180 10.06 -5.19 -3.39
N PRO A 181 10.37 -4.26 -4.34
CA PRO A 181 10.83 -4.63 -5.67
C PRO A 181 12.28 -5.12 -5.71
N LEU A 182 13.06 -4.81 -4.68
CA LEU A 182 14.44 -5.26 -4.46
C LEU A 182 14.64 -5.60 -2.99
N THR A 183 15.57 -6.52 -2.72
CA THR A 183 16.02 -6.86 -1.35
C THR A 183 17.55 -7.03 -1.33
N LYS A 184 18.14 -7.07 -0.15
CA LYS A 184 19.59 -7.38 -0.01
C LYS A 184 20.01 -8.73 -0.61
N HIS A 185 19.06 -9.62 -0.84
CA HIS A 185 19.29 -10.95 -1.44
C HIS A 185 18.96 -11.00 -2.93
N ALA A 186 18.28 -9.97 -3.46
CA ALA A 186 17.90 -9.87 -4.86
C ALA A 186 18.09 -8.42 -5.32
N SER A 187 19.25 -8.12 -5.88
CA SER A 187 19.62 -6.79 -6.42
C SER A 187 18.98 -6.48 -7.76
N GLU A 188 18.30 -7.44 -8.38
CA GLU A 188 17.54 -7.33 -9.62
C GLU A 188 16.22 -8.08 -9.50
N SER A 189 15.19 -7.61 -10.21
CA SER A 189 13.91 -8.29 -10.28
C SER A 189 13.16 -7.96 -11.57
N LYS A 190 12.25 -8.86 -11.99
CA LYS A 190 11.36 -8.56 -13.13
C LYS A 190 10.44 -7.36 -12.86
N PHE A 191 10.15 -7.04 -11.60
CA PHE A 191 9.41 -5.81 -11.27
C PHE A 191 10.23 -4.57 -11.67
N MET A 192 11.53 -4.53 -11.37
CA MET A 192 12.41 -3.44 -11.77
C MET A 192 12.55 -3.34 -13.29
N GLU A 193 12.72 -4.47 -13.99
CA GLU A 193 12.80 -4.53 -15.45
C GLU A 193 11.55 -3.90 -16.10
N ILE A 194 10.37 -4.29 -15.62
CA ILE A 194 9.10 -3.74 -16.14
C ILE A 194 9.00 -2.25 -15.81
N MET A 195 9.28 -1.84 -14.58
CA MET A 195 9.21 -0.43 -14.21
C MET A 195 10.13 0.45 -15.08
N ARG A 196 11.34 -0.01 -15.37
CA ARG A 196 12.28 0.67 -16.30
C ARG A 196 11.68 0.78 -17.70
N SER A 197 11.13 -0.31 -18.25
CA SER A 197 10.60 -0.33 -19.63
C SER A 197 9.39 0.60 -19.83
N TYR A 198 8.66 0.93 -18.78
CA TYR A 198 7.54 1.87 -18.82
C TYR A 198 7.86 3.25 -18.24
N HIS A 199 9.14 3.56 -18.01
CA HIS A 199 9.62 4.85 -17.51
C HIS A 199 8.92 5.26 -16.20
N VAL A 200 8.76 4.31 -15.28
CA VAL A 200 8.28 4.59 -13.92
C VAL A 200 9.31 5.44 -13.19
N THR A 201 8.86 6.51 -12.55
CA THR A 201 9.77 7.44 -11.84
C THR A 201 9.88 7.15 -10.35
N MET A 202 8.89 6.46 -9.78
CA MET A 202 8.87 6.12 -8.35
C MET A 202 8.16 4.80 -8.12
N CYS A 203 8.66 4.00 -7.17
CA CYS A 203 7.97 2.85 -6.62
C CYS A 203 7.89 3.00 -5.11
N ILE A 204 6.66 3.01 -4.58
CA ILE A 204 6.40 2.95 -3.14
C ILE A 204 6.01 1.53 -2.75
N TYR A 205 6.48 1.08 -1.59
CA TYR A 205 6.20 -0.26 -1.10
C TYR A 205 6.11 -0.33 0.42
N GLY A 206 5.51 -1.38 0.95
CA GLY A 206 5.31 -1.66 2.37
C GLY A 206 5.99 -2.95 2.82
N HIS A 207 5.28 -3.75 3.61
CA HIS A 207 5.62 -5.10 4.03
C HIS A 207 6.79 -5.23 5.03
N MET A 208 7.76 -4.35 4.98
CA MET A 208 8.96 -4.43 5.83
C MET A 208 8.78 -3.65 7.13
N HIS A 209 8.67 -4.38 8.23
CA HIS A 209 8.40 -3.83 9.57
C HIS A 209 9.53 -4.06 10.56
N GLY A 210 9.61 -3.22 11.59
CA GLY A 210 10.57 -3.33 12.66
C GLY A 210 12.00 -3.43 12.10
N LYS A 211 12.74 -4.47 12.50
CA LYS A 211 14.12 -4.66 12.04
C LYS A 211 14.28 -4.89 10.53
N SER A 212 13.27 -5.46 9.86
CA SER A 212 13.36 -5.64 8.42
C SER A 212 13.28 -4.32 7.65
N ALA A 213 12.68 -3.29 8.23
CA ALA A 213 12.65 -1.96 7.63
C ALA A 213 14.04 -1.32 7.51
N ASP A 214 14.97 -1.66 8.42
CA ASP A 214 16.36 -1.20 8.36
C ASP A 214 17.13 -1.79 7.16
N GLU A 215 16.62 -2.88 6.58
CA GLU A 215 17.21 -3.57 5.41
C GLU A 215 16.53 -3.16 4.10
N ALA A 216 15.59 -2.25 4.13
CA ALA A 216 14.83 -1.80 2.95
C ALA A 216 15.73 -1.08 1.95
N ILE A 217 15.64 -1.45 0.69
CA ILE A 217 16.36 -0.80 -0.39
C ILE A 217 15.60 0.47 -0.79
N GLN A 218 16.17 1.62 -0.52
CA GLN A 218 15.56 2.92 -0.78
C GLN A 218 16.51 3.86 -1.52
N GLY A 219 15.95 4.91 -2.11
CA GLY A 219 16.68 5.89 -2.93
C GLY A 219 16.53 5.65 -4.42
N GLU A 220 17.31 6.37 -5.21
CA GLU A 220 17.26 6.29 -6.67
C GLU A 220 18.10 5.10 -7.17
N ILE A 221 17.46 4.18 -7.87
CA ILE A 221 18.07 3.03 -8.51
C ILE A 221 17.57 2.97 -9.96
N ASP A 222 18.48 3.05 -10.91
CA ASP A 222 18.20 3.02 -12.35
C ASP A 222 17.15 4.06 -12.79
N GLY A 223 17.16 5.25 -12.18
CA GLY A 223 16.24 6.33 -12.47
C GLY A 223 14.85 6.17 -11.83
N ILE A 224 14.67 5.18 -10.96
CA ILE A 224 13.43 4.94 -10.21
C ILE A 224 13.69 5.22 -8.72
N GLU A 225 12.93 6.12 -8.13
CA GLU A 225 12.98 6.36 -6.70
C GLU A 225 12.21 5.26 -5.94
N LEU A 226 12.90 4.47 -5.13
CA LEU A 226 12.31 3.44 -4.28
C LEU A 226 12.09 3.98 -2.87
N ARG A 227 10.87 3.85 -2.33
CA ARG A 227 10.52 4.28 -0.98
C ARG A 227 9.74 3.24 -0.20
N LEU A 228 10.23 2.86 0.95
CA LEU A 228 9.45 2.15 1.96
C LEU A 228 8.48 3.13 2.62
N VAL A 229 7.20 2.76 2.65
CA VAL A 229 6.14 3.59 3.25
C VAL A 229 5.35 2.86 4.35
N ALA A 230 5.93 1.78 4.91
CA ALA A 230 5.37 1.08 6.07
C ALA A 230 5.24 2.04 7.26
N CYS A 231 4.09 2.06 7.91
CA CYS A 231 3.73 3.10 8.88
C CYS A 231 4.69 3.17 10.08
N ASP A 232 5.20 2.06 10.58
CA ASP A 232 6.16 2.06 11.69
C ASP A 232 7.53 2.63 11.28
N ALA A 233 8.00 2.31 10.06
CA ALA A 233 9.21 2.90 9.49
C ALA A 233 9.07 4.43 9.33
N LEU A 234 7.86 4.90 9.05
CA LEU A 234 7.50 6.32 8.96
C LEU A 234 7.12 6.95 10.30
N LYS A 235 7.26 6.25 11.42
CA LYS A 235 6.80 6.69 12.75
C LYS A 235 5.32 7.11 12.74
N PHE A 236 4.51 6.32 12.01
CA PHE A 236 3.08 6.49 11.84
C PHE A 236 2.65 7.83 11.20
N CYS A 237 3.51 8.42 10.39
CA CYS A 237 3.31 9.72 9.77
C CYS A 237 3.26 9.58 8.24
N PRO A 238 2.13 9.90 7.56
CA PRO A 238 2.11 9.92 6.11
C PRO A 238 3.18 10.85 5.54
N ILE A 239 3.93 10.39 4.54
CA ILE A 239 4.95 11.22 3.90
C ILE A 239 4.45 11.81 2.59
N LYS A 240 4.79 13.06 2.33
CA LYS A 240 4.55 13.69 1.03
C LYS A 240 5.53 13.13 0.01
N ILE A 241 5.01 12.65 -1.12
CA ILE A 241 5.80 12.10 -2.24
C ILE A 241 5.71 12.96 -3.49
N ARG A 242 4.70 13.84 -3.55
CA ARG A 242 4.57 14.85 -4.61
C ARG A 242 3.76 16.07 -4.17
#